data_d37eb5c97ef5ef478bd9fa6c7ce0167e
#
_entry.id   d37eb5c97ef5ef478bd9fa6c7ce0167e
#
_cell.length_a   1.000
_cell.length_b   1.000
_cell.length_c   1.000
_cell.angle_alpha   90.00
_cell.angle_beta   90.00
_cell.angle_gamma   90.00
#
_symmetry.space_group_name_H-M   'P 1'
#
loop_
_entity.id
_entity.type
_entity.pdbx_description
1 polymer ?
#
loop_
_entity_poly.entity_id
_entity_poly.type
_entity_poly.pdbx_seq_one_letter_code
_entity_poly.pdbx_strand_id
1 'polypeptide(L)'
;MLTTLVTGVAGFIGSHLAVRLLDLGHHVVGLDNFSGSHPDNLTHLKAHPRYGAFTFIEGDICDLPTCHRAVADVDYVLHQAALGSVPRSVKEPLLYHENNITGTLNMLLAARDAKVTRFVLASSSSVYGDTPTLPKHEEMPPAPLSPYAVSKLTGEAYCHAFYRAYGLSTVALRYFNVFGPRQNPHSQYAAVIPKFVTACRTDQPMMIYGDGEQTRDFTFVDNVVRANLLACECPEGLLGQAINVGCGDRISVKTLAIEIQKLILGANVGKGITYLPPREGDIKDSLAAIARLTQLGVTDPVSLEVGLAETVAWYMSQ
;
A
#
# COMPACT_ATOMS: atom_id res chain seq x y z
N MET A 1 17.24 1.18 -21.06
CA MET A 1 16.71 0.35 -19.93
C MET A 1 16.31 1.34 -18.87
N LEU A 2 15.08 1.31 -18.39
CA LEU A 2 14.60 2.24 -17.37
C LEU A 2 15.14 1.86 -15.99
N THR A 3 15.49 2.86 -15.19
CA THR A 3 15.89 2.69 -13.78
C THR A 3 14.77 3.19 -12.88
N THR A 4 14.30 2.34 -11.98
CA THR A 4 13.20 2.67 -11.07
C THR A 4 13.64 2.54 -9.61
N LEU A 5 13.48 3.60 -8.83
CA LEU A 5 13.66 3.57 -7.39
C LEU A 5 12.35 3.12 -6.72
N VAL A 6 12.46 2.12 -5.85
CA VAL A 6 11.38 1.71 -4.93
C VAL A 6 11.84 2.01 -3.51
N THR A 7 11.25 3.00 -2.85
CA THR A 7 11.49 3.22 -1.42
C THR A 7 10.55 2.33 -0.61
N GLY A 8 10.96 1.90 0.57
CA GLY A 8 10.21 0.89 1.33
C GLY A 8 10.22 -0.48 0.64
N VAL A 9 11.31 -0.80 -0.06
CA VAL A 9 11.43 -1.99 -0.92
C VAL A 9 11.36 -3.30 -0.14
N ALA A 10 11.75 -3.32 1.13
CA ALA A 10 11.62 -4.49 2.02
C ALA A 10 10.23 -4.60 2.65
N GLY A 11 9.34 -3.63 2.40
CA GLY A 11 7.94 -3.69 2.80
C GLY A 11 7.11 -4.61 1.92
N PHE A 12 5.85 -4.84 2.34
CA PHE A 12 4.90 -5.70 1.63
C PHE A 12 4.74 -5.28 0.16
N ILE A 13 4.24 -4.07 -0.12
CA ILE A 13 3.99 -3.59 -1.49
C ILE A 13 5.30 -3.38 -2.25
N GLY A 14 6.30 -2.77 -1.59
CA GLY A 14 7.61 -2.49 -2.21
C GLY A 14 8.30 -3.73 -2.76
N SER A 15 8.23 -4.85 -2.04
CA SER A 15 8.83 -6.12 -2.48
C SER A 15 8.13 -6.72 -3.71
N HIS A 16 6.81 -6.55 -3.85
CA HIS A 16 6.07 -6.96 -5.05
C HIS A 16 6.42 -6.08 -6.26
N LEU A 17 6.53 -4.76 -6.05
CA LEU A 17 6.96 -3.81 -7.09
C LEU A 17 8.35 -4.15 -7.61
N ALA A 18 9.30 -4.42 -6.71
CA ALA A 18 10.68 -4.76 -7.10
C ALA A 18 10.72 -6.02 -7.99
N VAL A 19 10.01 -7.10 -7.62
CA VAL A 19 9.91 -8.31 -8.44
C VAL A 19 9.34 -7.97 -9.82
N ARG A 20 8.20 -7.29 -9.85
CA ARG A 20 7.52 -7.01 -11.12
C ARG A 20 8.32 -6.10 -12.05
N LEU A 21 9.06 -5.13 -11.51
CA LEU A 21 9.95 -4.27 -12.28
C LEU A 21 11.12 -5.06 -12.88
N LEU A 22 11.70 -6.00 -12.13
CA LEU A 22 12.74 -6.89 -12.63
C LEU A 22 12.21 -7.79 -13.75
N ASP A 23 10.99 -8.34 -13.64
CA ASP A 23 10.31 -9.11 -14.70
C ASP A 23 10.18 -8.28 -15.98
N LEU A 24 9.83 -6.99 -15.86
CA LEU A 24 9.68 -6.06 -16.98
C LEU A 24 11.02 -5.57 -17.56
N GLY A 25 12.13 -5.95 -16.98
CA GLY A 25 13.44 -5.62 -17.51
C GLY A 25 14.04 -4.31 -17.00
N HIS A 26 13.46 -3.68 -15.98
CA HIS A 26 14.03 -2.49 -15.36
C HIS A 26 15.32 -2.80 -14.58
N HIS A 27 16.16 -1.80 -14.42
CA HIS A 27 17.10 -1.72 -13.31
C HIS A 27 16.36 -1.19 -12.09
N VAL A 28 16.45 -1.88 -10.95
CA VAL A 28 15.69 -1.54 -9.73
C VAL A 28 16.66 -1.09 -8.63
N VAL A 29 16.48 0.13 -8.15
CA VAL A 29 17.14 0.62 -6.94
C VAL A 29 16.13 0.49 -5.78
N GLY A 30 16.50 -0.23 -4.73
CA GLY A 30 15.68 -0.38 -3.53
C GLY A 30 16.26 0.42 -2.38
N LEU A 31 15.45 1.25 -1.71
CA LEU A 31 15.82 1.97 -0.50
C LEU A 31 14.94 1.53 0.66
N ASP A 32 15.54 1.11 1.77
CA ASP A 32 14.82 0.74 3.01
C ASP A 32 15.76 0.84 4.22
N ASN A 33 15.22 1.15 5.40
CA ASN A 33 15.95 1.19 6.68
C ASN A 33 15.47 0.10 7.65
N PHE A 34 14.59 -0.80 7.21
CA PHE A 34 13.97 -1.89 7.97
C PHE A 34 13.20 -1.48 9.22
N SER A 35 12.88 -0.20 9.42
CA SER A 35 12.14 0.28 10.60
C SER A 35 10.69 -0.21 10.67
N GLY A 36 10.08 -0.53 9.52
CA GLY A 36 8.70 -1.03 9.42
C GLY A 36 8.56 -2.26 8.52
N SER A 37 9.65 -2.80 8.03
CA SER A 37 9.73 -3.90 7.07
C SER A 37 10.63 -5.03 7.59
N HIS A 38 10.75 -6.12 6.84
CA HIS A 38 11.57 -7.26 7.22
C HIS A 38 12.53 -7.64 6.09
N PRO A 39 13.83 -7.90 6.39
CA PRO A 39 14.82 -8.30 5.38
C PRO A 39 14.41 -9.53 4.56
N ASP A 40 13.63 -10.45 5.15
CA ASP A 40 13.16 -11.67 4.48
C ASP A 40 12.30 -11.37 3.25
N ASN A 41 11.61 -10.22 3.22
CA ASN A 41 10.87 -9.80 2.04
C ASN A 41 11.77 -9.55 0.80
N LEU A 42 13.08 -9.40 0.99
CA LEU A 42 14.06 -9.28 -0.11
C LEU A 42 14.72 -10.62 -0.45
N THR A 43 14.53 -11.66 0.36
CA THR A 43 15.23 -12.94 0.15
C THR A 43 14.85 -13.59 -1.19
N HIS A 44 13.58 -13.49 -1.59
CA HIS A 44 13.12 -14.03 -2.88
C HIS A 44 13.71 -13.27 -4.09
N LEU A 45 14.11 -12.00 -3.95
CA LEU A 45 14.80 -11.26 -5.01
C LEU A 45 16.15 -11.89 -5.34
N LYS A 46 16.85 -12.47 -4.36
CA LYS A 46 18.15 -13.14 -4.57
C LYS A 46 18.05 -14.33 -5.51
N ALA A 47 16.91 -15.01 -5.55
CA ALA A 47 16.63 -16.11 -6.47
C ALA A 47 16.10 -15.64 -7.83
N HIS A 48 15.83 -14.36 -8.01
CA HIS A 48 15.28 -13.82 -9.26
C HIS A 48 16.33 -13.88 -10.38
N PRO A 49 15.99 -14.37 -11.60
CA PRO A 49 16.96 -14.47 -12.71
C PRO A 49 17.66 -13.17 -13.07
N ARG A 50 17.01 -12.04 -12.81
CA ARG A 50 17.56 -10.70 -13.06
C ARG A 50 18.05 -9.99 -11.78
N TYR A 51 18.40 -10.73 -10.74
CA TYR A 51 18.90 -10.15 -9.48
C TYR A 51 20.09 -9.20 -9.69
N GLY A 52 20.94 -9.45 -10.67
CA GLY A 52 22.04 -8.53 -11.04
C GLY A 52 21.60 -7.13 -11.49
N ALA A 53 20.31 -6.92 -11.79
CA ALA A 53 19.71 -5.63 -12.08
C ALA A 53 19.03 -4.99 -10.84
N PHE A 54 19.24 -5.54 -9.64
CA PHE A 54 18.75 -5.00 -8.37
C PHE A 54 19.92 -4.44 -7.56
N THR A 55 19.81 -3.17 -7.15
CA THR A 55 20.76 -2.52 -6.25
C THR A 55 20.04 -2.15 -4.96
N PHE A 56 20.56 -2.56 -3.80
CA PHE A 56 19.95 -2.23 -2.52
C PHE A 56 20.77 -1.14 -1.81
N ILE A 57 20.08 -0.12 -1.31
CA ILE A 57 20.61 0.96 -0.48
C ILE A 57 19.93 0.82 0.89
N GLU A 58 20.71 0.48 1.91
CA GLU A 58 20.24 0.62 3.29
C GLU A 58 20.33 2.07 3.71
N GLY A 59 19.20 2.68 4.07
CA GLY A 59 19.15 4.10 4.40
C GLY A 59 17.76 4.62 4.72
N ASP A 60 17.73 5.81 5.29
CA ASP A 60 16.53 6.48 5.78
C ASP A 60 16.12 7.62 4.85
N ILE A 61 14.82 7.70 4.51
CA ILE A 61 14.24 8.82 3.75
C ILE A 61 14.25 10.14 4.55
N CYS A 62 14.41 10.09 5.86
CA CYS A 62 14.60 11.27 6.70
C CYS A 62 15.99 11.91 6.51
N ASP A 63 16.96 11.18 5.95
CA ASP A 63 18.27 11.68 5.58
C ASP A 63 18.30 12.16 4.14
N LEU A 64 18.25 13.48 3.92
CA LEU A 64 18.22 14.09 2.59
C LEU A 64 19.43 13.69 1.70
N PRO A 65 20.69 13.62 2.19
CA PRO A 65 21.80 13.08 1.42
C PRO A 65 21.56 11.65 0.92
N THR A 66 20.98 10.78 1.71
CA THR A 66 20.61 9.42 1.29
C THR A 66 19.53 9.45 0.18
N CYS A 67 18.53 10.33 0.28
CA CYS A 67 17.54 10.51 -0.77
C CYS A 67 18.20 10.92 -2.10
N HIS A 68 19.14 11.87 -2.09
CA HIS A 68 19.87 12.28 -3.31
C HIS A 68 20.70 11.14 -3.91
N ARG A 69 21.37 10.32 -3.08
CA ARG A 69 22.10 9.14 -3.58
C ARG A 69 21.16 8.12 -4.22
N ALA A 70 19.97 7.91 -3.62
CA ALA A 70 19.03 6.91 -4.09
C ALA A 70 18.36 7.28 -5.42
N VAL A 71 18.20 8.55 -5.74
CA VAL A 71 17.59 9.01 -7.01
C VAL A 71 18.61 9.27 -8.13
N ALA A 72 19.92 9.01 -7.91
CA ALA A 72 20.93 9.20 -8.94
C ALA A 72 20.64 8.28 -10.16
N ASP A 73 20.56 8.88 -11.35
CA ASP A 73 20.27 8.17 -12.62
C ASP A 73 18.96 7.36 -12.64
N VAL A 74 17.95 7.81 -11.88
CA VAL A 74 16.63 7.18 -11.77
C VAL A 74 15.62 7.88 -12.67
N ASP A 75 14.88 7.10 -13.47
CA ASP A 75 13.79 7.59 -14.31
C ASP A 75 12.49 7.75 -13.53
N TYR A 76 12.15 6.75 -12.68
CA TYR A 76 10.90 6.70 -11.92
C TYR A 76 11.14 6.48 -10.43
N VAL A 77 10.38 7.14 -9.59
CA VAL A 77 10.32 6.90 -8.14
C VAL A 77 8.96 6.34 -7.75
N LEU A 78 8.92 5.13 -7.20
CA LEU A 78 7.76 4.53 -6.54
C LEU A 78 7.97 4.66 -5.03
N HIS A 79 7.35 5.70 -4.43
CA HIS A 79 7.56 6.05 -3.03
C HIS A 79 6.57 5.31 -2.14
N GLN A 80 6.99 4.12 -1.64
CA GLN A 80 6.20 3.28 -0.75
C GLN A 80 6.64 3.40 0.73
N ALA A 81 7.82 3.94 1.00
CA ALA A 81 8.35 4.09 2.35
C ALA A 81 7.43 4.96 3.22
N ALA A 82 6.89 4.37 4.26
CA ALA A 82 6.06 5.05 5.25
C ALA A 82 5.77 4.12 6.44
N LEU A 83 5.48 4.69 7.59
CA LEU A 83 4.87 3.96 8.70
C LEU A 83 3.36 3.88 8.48
N GLY A 84 2.80 2.65 8.45
CA GLY A 84 1.46 2.36 7.94
C GLY A 84 0.36 2.12 8.99
N SER A 85 0.64 2.25 10.30
CA SER A 85 -0.31 1.89 11.35
C SER A 85 -1.10 3.10 11.88
N VAL A 86 -2.42 3.13 11.65
CA VAL A 86 -3.30 4.17 12.22
C VAL A 86 -3.23 4.19 13.76
N PRO A 87 -3.40 3.09 14.51
CA PRO A 87 -3.33 3.13 15.98
C PRO A 87 -1.96 3.54 16.53
N ARG A 88 -0.87 3.15 15.87
CA ARG A 88 0.47 3.57 16.27
C ARG A 88 0.68 5.07 16.05
N SER A 89 0.12 5.64 14.97
CA SER A 89 0.24 7.06 14.67
C SER A 89 -0.39 7.95 15.75
N VAL A 90 -1.46 7.49 16.41
CA VAL A 90 -2.08 8.20 17.53
C VAL A 90 -1.16 8.21 18.76
N LYS A 91 -0.40 7.14 18.98
CA LYS A 91 0.54 7.02 20.11
C LYS A 91 1.86 7.76 19.85
N GLU A 92 2.32 7.77 18.62
CA GLU A 92 3.65 8.27 18.21
C GLU A 92 3.53 9.30 17.06
N PRO A 93 2.79 10.41 17.21
CA PRO A 93 2.48 11.30 16.08
C PRO A 93 3.73 11.98 15.50
N LEU A 94 4.72 12.33 16.32
CA LEU A 94 5.98 12.93 15.85
C LEU A 94 6.75 11.98 14.96
N LEU A 95 6.82 10.70 15.32
CA LEU A 95 7.48 9.69 14.53
C LEU A 95 6.84 9.57 13.12
N TYR A 96 5.51 9.66 13.05
CA TYR A 96 4.77 9.65 11.77
C TYR A 96 4.98 10.94 10.97
N HIS A 97 5.09 12.08 11.64
CA HIS A 97 5.45 13.34 10.99
C HIS A 97 6.84 13.26 10.35
N GLU A 98 7.83 12.85 11.11
CA GLU A 98 9.21 12.75 10.63
C GLU A 98 9.32 11.78 9.45
N ASN A 99 8.83 10.56 9.61
CA ASN A 99 8.97 9.55 8.54
C ASN A 99 8.09 9.85 7.33
N ASN A 100 6.79 10.11 7.52
CA ASN A 100 5.86 10.16 6.40
C ASN A 100 5.79 11.55 5.75
N ILE A 101 6.01 12.64 6.51
CA ILE A 101 5.94 14.00 5.98
C ILE A 101 7.34 14.48 5.58
N THR A 102 8.27 14.55 6.54
CA THR A 102 9.63 15.02 6.26
C THR A 102 10.33 14.10 5.27
N GLY A 103 10.23 12.77 5.46
CA GLY A 103 10.81 11.79 4.52
C GLY A 103 10.23 11.91 3.10
N THR A 104 8.92 12.09 2.95
CA THR A 104 8.31 12.31 1.62
C THR A 104 8.76 13.62 1.00
N LEU A 105 8.88 14.71 1.78
CA LEU A 105 9.40 15.98 1.28
C LEU A 105 10.85 15.85 0.81
N ASN A 106 11.72 15.17 1.57
CA ASN A 106 13.10 14.91 1.18
C ASN A 106 13.18 14.14 -0.15
N MET A 107 12.34 13.10 -0.32
CA MET A 107 12.29 12.34 -1.56
C MET A 107 11.81 13.17 -2.75
N LEU A 108 10.82 14.05 -2.55
CA LEU A 108 10.35 14.97 -3.58
C LEU A 108 11.42 16.00 -3.98
N LEU A 109 12.16 16.56 -2.99
CA LEU A 109 13.28 17.47 -3.24
C LEU A 109 14.37 16.76 -4.06
N ALA A 110 14.79 15.59 -3.64
CA ALA A 110 15.81 14.81 -4.33
C ALA A 110 15.35 14.44 -5.77
N ALA A 111 14.10 13.98 -5.94
CA ALA A 111 13.53 13.65 -7.25
C ALA A 111 13.46 14.85 -8.19
N ARG A 112 13.09 16.04 -7.68
CA ARG A 112 13.10 17.30 -8.44
C ARG A 112 14.52 17.64 -8.91
N ASP A 113 15.49 17.60 -8.02
CA ASP A 113 16.87 17.99 -8.30
C ASP A 113 17.53 17.03 -9.29
N ALA A 114 17.21 15.73 -9.23
CA ALA A 114 17.63 14.71 -10.17
C ALA A 114 16.82 14.72 -11.49
N LYS A 115 15.79 15.56 -11.61
CA LYS A 115 14.89 15.63 -12.78
C LYS A 115 14.23 14.29 -13.12
N VAL A 116 13.81 13.57 -12.08
CA VAL A 116 13.08 12.31 -12.24
C VAL A 116 11.84 12.51 -13.12
N THR A 117 11.62 11.61 -14.06
CA THR A 117 10.51 11.72 -15.03
C THR A 117 9.14 11.58 -14.36
N ARG A 118 9.02 10.68 -13.35
CA ARG A 118 7.76 10.46 -12.63
C ARG A 118 8.00 10.10 -11.16
N PHE A 119 7.20 10.71 -10.29
CA PHE A 119 7.15 10.38 -8.86
C PHE A 119 5.75 9.87 -8.50
N VAL A 120 5.63 8.61 -8.05
CA VAL A 120 4.38 7.98 -7.65
C VAL A 120 4.39 7.79 -6.13
N LEU A 121 3.41 8.41 -5.45
CA LEU A 121 3.26 8.37 -4.00
C LEU A 121 2.25 7.32 -3.57
N ALA A 122 2.60 6.47 -2.63
CA ALA A 122 1.65 5.64 -1.89
C ALA A 122 0.86 6.48 -0.88
N SER A 123 -0.37 6.85 -1.24
CA SER A 123 -1.35 7.46 -0.34
C SER A 123 -2.31 6.41 0.22
N SER A 124 -3.43 6.83 0.81
CA SER A 124 -4.34 5.94 1.53
C SER A 124 -5.78 6.43 1.48
N SER A 125 -6.74 5.51 1.43
CA SER A 125 -8.16 5.80 1.61
C SER A 125 -8.50 6.42 2.98
N SER A 126 -7.60 6.31 3.96
CA SER A 126 -7.75 6.95 5.28
C SER A 126 -7.91 8.48 5.23
N VAL A 127 -7.48 9.12 4.13
CA VAL A 127 -7.66 10.57 3.92
C VAL A 127 -9.12 11.01 3.88
N TYR A 128 -10.04 10.09 3.53
CA TYR A 128 -11.48 10.36 3.49
C TYR A 128 -12.14 10.41 4.87
N GLY A 129 -11.51 9.80 5.89
CA GLY A 129 -12.12 9.65 7.21
C GLY A 129 -13.39 8.80 7.19
N ASP A 130 -14.27 9.01 8.18
CA ASP A 130 -15.52 8.27 8.34
C ASP A 130 -16.72 9.05 7.78
N THR A 131 -16.62 9.49 6.53
CA THR A 131 -17.77 10.15 5.87
C THR A 131 -18.79 9.10 5.41
N PRO A 132 -20.11 9.35 5.53
CA PRO A 132 -21.14 8.35 5.15
C PRO A 132 -21.28 8.16 3.64
N THR A 133 -20.77 9.09 2.84
CA THR A 133 -20.89 9.05 1.37
C THR A 133 -20.12 7.89 0.77
N LEU A 134 -20.75 7.09 -0.05
CA LEU A 134 -20.17 5.99 -0.82
C LEU A 134 -20.69 6.02 -2.27
N PRO A 135 -19.87 5.61 -3.24
CA PRO A 135 -18.44 5.31 -3.11
C PRO A 135 -17.60 6.57 -2.82
N LYS A 136 -16.41 6.37 -2.21
CA LYS A 136 -15.43 7.45 -2.01
C LYS A 136 -14.84 7.87 -3.35
N HIS A 137 -14.95 9.12 -3.72
CA HIS A 137 -14.39 9.66 -4.96
C HIS A 137 -13.40 10.80 -4.66
N GLU A 138 -12.47 11.05 -5.58
CA GLU A 138 -11.29 11.87 -5.34
C GLU A 138 -11.61 13.36 -5.14
N GLU A 139 -12.77 13.82 -5.63
CA GLU A 139 -13.25 15.20 -5.45
C GLU A 139 -13.88 15.46 -4.06
N MET A 140 -14.08 14.40 -3.25
CA MET A 140 -14.58 14.59 -1.87
C MET A 140 -13.58 15.39 -1.05
N PRO A 141 -14.02 16.33 -0.22
CA PRO A 141 -13.15 17.00 0.72
C PRO A 141 -12.54 15.97 1.67
N PRO A 142 -11.21 15.98 1.87
CA PRO A 142 -10.56 15.07 2.81
C PRO A 142 -10.96 15.41 4.24
N ALA A 143 -11.13 14.38 5.08
CA ALA A 143 -11.48 14.49 6.49
C ALA A 143 -10.66 13.52 7.36
N PRO A 144 -9.31 13.66 7.40
CA PRO A 144 -8.42 12.70 8.05
C PRO A 144 -8.68 12.65 9.57
N LEU A 145 -8.81 11.43 10.14
CA LEU A 145 -9.12 11.19 11.56
C LEU A 145 -7.90 10.72 12.38
N SER A 146 -6.71 10.64 11.78
CA SER A 146 -5.51 10.18 12.48
C SER A 146 -4.26 10.87 11.96
N PRO A 147 -3.16 10.95 12.76
CA PRO A 147 -1.88 11.47 12.30
C PRO A 147 -1.35 10.74 11.06
N TYR A 148 -1.59 9.43 10.93
CA TYR A 148 -1.29 8.70 9.70
C TYR A 148 -2.06 9.27 8.49
N ALA A 149 -3.37 9.45 8.61
CA ALA A 149 -4.19 9.98 7.53
C ALA A 149 -3.78 11.42 7.16
N VAL A 150 -3.48 12.27 8.15
CA VAL A 150 -2.92 13.62 7.94
C VAL A 150 -1.60 13.53 7.19
N SER A 151 -0.69 12.63 7.56
CA SER A 151 0.60 12.50 6.89
C SER A 151 0.46 12.10 5.42
N LYS A 152 -0.50 11.20 5.10
CA LYS A 152 -0.78 10.81 3.71
C LYS A 152 -1.39 11.95 2.91
N LEU A 153 -2.34 12.68 3.47
CA LEU A 153 -2.92 13.87 2.84
C LEU A 153 -1.87 14.97 2.59
N THR A 154 -0.95 15.18 3.53
CA THR A 154 0.15 16.13 3.37
C THR A 154 1.06 15.72 2.21
N GLY A 155 1.36 14.43 2.07
CA GLY A 155 2.11 13.90 0.92
C GLY A 155 1.43 14.18 -0.42
N GLU A 156 0.10 14.01 -0.51
CA GLU A 156 -0.68 14.36 -1.71
C GLU A 156 -0.59 15.85 -2.02
N ALA A 157 -0.73 16.70 -0.99
CA ALA A 157 -0.64 18.16 -1.15
C ALA A 157 0.76 18.58 -1.65
N TYR A 158 1.84 17.97 -1.13
CA TYR A 158 3.19 18.19 -1.65
C TYR A 158 3.35 17.69 -3.09
N CYS A 159 2.83 16.52 -3.46
CA CYS A 159 2.86 16.04 -4.82
C CYS A 159 2.20 17.04 -5.78
N HIS A 160 1.01 17.53 -5.44
CA HIS A 160 0.32 18.57 -6.22
C HIS A 160 1.15 19.86 -6.32
N ALA A 161 1.70 20.34 -5.19
CA ALA A 161 2.50 21.57 -5.15
C ALA A 161 3.78 21.43 -5.99
N PHE A 162 4.48 20.29 -5.93
CA PHE A 162 5.70 20.05 -6.71
C PHE A 162 5.41 19.95 -8.20
N TYR A 163 4.29 19.38 -8.59
CA TYR A 163 3.84 19.40 -9.99
C TYR A 163 3.60 20.83 -10.47
N ARG A 164 2.87 21.64 -9.68
CA ARG A 164 2.49 23.01 -10.08
C ARG A 164 3.66 24.00 -10.03
N ALA A 165 4.51 23.92 -9.02
CA ALA A 165 5.55 24.88 -8.75
C ALA A 165 6.89 24.56 -9.44
N TYR A 166 7.20 23.27 -9.58
CA TYR A 166 8.52 22.82 -10.07
C TYR A 166 8.43 21.96 -11.34
N GLY A 167 7.24 21.63 -11.82
CA GLY A 167 7.05 20.80 -13.01
C GLY A 167 7.40 19.32 -12.80
N LEU A 168 7.62 18.87 -11.55
CA LEU A 168 7.85 17.45 -11.27
C LEU A 168 6.54 16.69 -11.49
N SER A 169 6.52 15.79 -12.45
CA SER A 169 5.35 14.96 -12.75
C SER A 169 5.06 13.97 -11.63
N THR A 170 4.03 14.21 -10.82
CA THR A 170 3.65 13.40 -9.67
C THR A 170 2.28 12.76 -9.82
N VAL A 171 2.05 11.63 -9.17
CA VAL A 171 0.74 10.98 -9.00
C VAL A 171 0.66 10.43 -7.58
N ALA A 172 -0.46 10.60 -6.88
CA ALA A 172 -0.71 10.00 -5.58
C ALA A 172 -1.76 8.89 -5.69
N LEU A 173 -1.46 7.68 -5.20
CA LEU A 173 -2.34 6.52 -5.27
C LEU A 173 -2.96 6.26 -3.90
N ARG A 174 -4.27 6.48 -3.74
CA ARG A 174 -5.03 6.22 -2.50
C ARG A 174 -5.39 4.74 -2.43
N TYR A 175 -4.57 3.94 -1.76
CA TYR A 175 -4.82 2.50 -1.61
C TYR A 175 -5.97 2.22 -0.67
N PHE A 176 -6.84 1.26 -1.08
CA PHE A 176 -7.93 0.71 -0.28
C PHE A 176 -7.56 -0.70 0.18
N ASN A 177 -7.50 -0.92 1.48
CA ASN A 177 -7.31 -2.20 2.20
C ASN A 177 -6.50 -3.27 1.44
N VAL A 178 -5.24 -2.95 1.11
CA VAL A 178 -4.37 -3.84 0.32
C VAL A 178 -4.08 -5.13 1.09
N PHE A 179 -4.15 -6.27 0.39
CA PHE A 179 -3.83 -7.58 0.92
C PHE A 179 -3.06 -8.42 -0.11
N GLY A 180 -2.37 -9.47 0.36
CA GLY A 180 -1.63 -10.39 -0.52
C GLY A 180 -0.53 -11.16 0.20
N PRO A 181 0.21 -11.99 -0.54
CA PRO A 181 1.42 -12.67 -0.09
C PRO A 181 2.44 -11.69 0.52
N ARG A 182 3.26 -12.16 1.46
CA ARG A 182 4.32 -11.37 2.15
C ARG A 182 3.83 -10.23 3.05
N GLN A 183 2.52 -10.10 3.27
CA GLN A 183 2.00 -9.17 4.27
C GLN A 183 2.24 -9.74 5.68
N ASN A 184 2.92 -8.99 6.55
CA ASN A 184 3.34 -9.47 7.87
C ASN A 184 2.14 -9.74 8.81
N PRO A 185 1.88 -11.00 9.22
CA PRO A 185 0.80 -11.34 10.14
C PRO A 185 1.11 -11.01 11.60
N HIS A 186 2.39 -10.87 11.95
CA HIS A 186 2.88 -10.75 13.34
C HIS A 186 2.95 -9.30 13.83
N SER A 187 2.70 -8.32 12.97
CA SER A 187 2.61 -6.92 13.40
C SER A 187 1.46 -6.77 14.41
N GLN A 188 1.69 -6.07 15.51
CA GLN A 188 0.64 -5.74 16.49
C GLN A 188 -0.60 -5.11 15.81
N TYR A 189 -0.38 -4.44 14.70
CA TYR A 189 -1.41 -3.76 13.90
C TYR A 189 -1.63 -4.44 12.54
N ALA A 190 -1.34 -5.76 12.44
CA ALA A 190 -1.51 -6.50 11.21
C ALA A 190 -2.94 -6.39 10.67
N ALA A 191 -3.07 -6.35 9.35
CA ALA A 191 -4.34 -6.32 8.65
C ALA A 191 -5.21 -7.56 8.95
N VAL A 192 -6.48 -7.47 8.69
CA VAL A 192 -7.48 -8.49 9.08
C VAL A 192 -7.23 -9.83 8.37
N ILE A 193 -6.90 -9.82 7.07
CA ILE A 193 -6.71 -11.05 6.27
C ILE A 193 -5.56 -11.91 6.81
N PRO A 194 -4.31 -11.39 7.00
CA PRO A 194 -3.24 -12.17 7.61
C PRO A 194 -3.60 -12.75 8.98
N LYS A 195 -4.32 -11.98 9.80
CA LYS A 195 -4.76 -12.45 11.14
C LYS A 195 -5.75 -13.59 11.04
N PHE A 196 -6.71 -13.51 10.13
CA PHE A 196 -7.71 -14.56 9.95
C PHE A 196 -7.09 -15.85 9.41
N VAL A 197 -6.20 -15.74 8.40
CA VAL A 197 -5.47 -16.90 7.87
C VAL A 197 -4.63 -17.55 8.96
N THR A 198 -3.90 -16.77 9.75
CA THR A 198 -3.09 -17.29 10.87
C THR A 198 -3.96 -17.98 11.93
N ALA A 199 -5.09 -17.36 12.31
CA ALA A 199 -6.01 -17.94 13.28
C ALA A 199 -6.54 -19.30 12.80
N CYS A 200 -7.00 -19.39 11.53
CA CYS A 200 -7.43 -20.66 10.94
C CYS A 200 -6.33 -21.72 10.92
N ARG A 201 -5.12 -21.34 10.49
CA ARG A 201 -3.97 -22.27 10.41
C ARG A 201 -3.59 -22.84 11.78
N THR A 202 -3.74 -22.04 12.85
CA THR A 202 -3.37 -22.44 14.23
C THR A 202 -4.54 -22.92 15.06
N ASP A 203 -5.69 -23.21 14.44
CA ASP A 203 -6.94 -23.64 15.09
C ASP A 203 -7.37 -22.70 16.24
N GLN A 204 -7.21 -21.39 16.03
CA GLN A 204 -7.66 -20.34 16.94
C GLN A 204 -8.90 -19.63 16.40
N PRO A 205 -9.76 -19.07 17.29
CA PRO A 205 -10.92 -18.31 16.83
C PRO A 205 -10.50 -17.03 16.12
N MET A 206 -11.22 -16.69 15.04
CA MET A 206 -11.07 -15.40 14.37
C MET A 206 -11.69 -14.29 15.22
N MET A 207 -10.92 -13.26 15.52
CA MET A 207 -11.36 -12.14 16.36
C MET A 207 -11.92 -11.03 15.49
N ILE A 208 -13.22 -10.74 15.57
CA ILE A 208 -13.90 -9.64 14.89
C ILE A 208 -14.27 -8.57 15.92
N TYR A 209 -13.93 -7.31 15.64
CA TYR A 209 -14.31 -6.17 16.46
C TYR A 209 -15.65 -5.62 15.95
N GLY A 210 -16.62 -5.42 16.86
CA GLY A 210 -18.00 -5.08 16.53
C GLY A 210 -18.80 -6.29 16.10
N ASP A 211 -19.84 -6.07 15.28
CA ASP A 211 -20.76 -7.09 14.78
C ASP A 211 -20.27 -7.83 13.50
N GLY A 212 -19.19 -7.34 12.91
CA GLY A 212 -18.61 -7.88 11.67
C GLY A 212 -19.30 -7.41 10.39
N GLU A 213 -20.34 -6.57 10.49
CA GLU A 213 -21.06 -6.05 9.33
C GLU A 213 -20.38 -4.83 8.68
N GLN A 214 -19.32 -4.31 9.31
CA GLN A 214 -18.47 -3.27 8.69
C GLN A 214 -17.87 -3.78 7.39
N THR A 215 -17.96 -2.95 6.33
CA THR A 215 -17.54 -3.35 4.98
C THR A 215 -16.22 -2.71 4.55
N ARG A 216 -15.46 -3.44 3.72
CA ARG A 216 -14.18 -2.96 3.16
C ARG A 216 -14.09 -3.33 1.68
N ASP A 217 -13.55 -2.38 0.91
CA ASP A 217 -13.03 -2.63 -0.44
C ASP A 217 -11.60 -3.17 -0.28
N PHE A 218 -11.44 -4.48 -0.47
CA PHE A 218 -10.15 -5.15 -0.38
C PHE A 218 -9.48 -5.21 -1.75
N THR A 219 -8.25 -4.75 -1.83
CA THR A 219 -7.49 -4.64 -3.06
C THR A 219 -6.32 -5.61 -3.05
N PHE A 220 -6.31 -6.58 -3.97
CA PHE A 220 -5.20 -7.51 -4.10
C PHE A 220 -3.93 -6.77 -4.53
N VAL A 221 -2.78 -7.18 -3.99
CA VAL A 221 -1.51 -6.46 -4.17
C VAL A 221 -1.11 -6.29 -5.63
N ASP A 222 -1.44 -7.24 -6.51
CA ASP A 222 -1.13 -7.13 -7.95
C ASP A 222 -1.89 -5.98 -8.62
N ASN A 223 -3.10 -5.65 -8.17
CA ASN A 223 -3.83 -4.47 -8.64
C ASN A 223 -3.09 -3.18 -8.27
N VAL A 224 -2.51 -3.14 -7.06
CA VAL A 224 -1.69 -2.01 -6.60
C VAL A 224 -0.39 -1.92 -7.39
N VAL A 225 0.28 -3.04 -7.64
CA VAL A 225 1.48 -3.11 -8.49
C VAL A 225 1.16 -2.58 -9.88
N ARG A 226 0.08 -3.06 -10.51
CA ARG A 226 -0.36 -2.62 -11.84
C ARG A 226 -0.65 -1.12 -11.87
N ALA A 227 -1.34 -0.59 -10.86
CA ALA A 227 -1.65 0.85 -10.76
C ALA A 227 -0.36 1.69 -10.65
N ASN A 228 0.64 1.25 -9.87
CA ASN A 228 1.94 1.94 -9.76
C ASN A 228 2.67 1.99 -11.11
N LEU A 229 2.72 0.88 -11.83
CA LEU A 229 3.39 0.80 -13.12
C LEU A 229 2.72 1.70 -14.15
N LEU A 230 1.40 1.67 -14.24
CA LEU A 230 0.63 2.54 -15.13
C LEU A 230 0.75 4.02 -14.75
N ALA A 231 0.89 4.34 -13.45
CA ALA A 231 1.12 5.71 -12.98
C ALA A 231 2.46 6.28 -13.45
N CYS A 232 3.47 5.44 -13.73
CA CYS A 232 4.73 5.89 -14.32
C CYS A 232 4.54 6.51 -15.72
N GLU A 233 3.53 6.08 -16.45
CA GLU A 233 3.25 6.48 -17.83
C GLU A 233 1.86 7.12 -17.99
N CYS A 234 1.26 7.58 -16.89
CA CYS A 234 -0.12 8.08 -16.91
C CYS A 234 -0.30 9.33 -17.79
N PRO A 235 -1.52 9.54 -18.35
CA PRO A 235 -1.86 10.73 -19.12
C PRO A 235 -1.65 12.02 -18.33
N GLU A 236 -1.31 13.12 -19.03
CA GLU A 236 -1.10 14.45 -18.42
C GLU A 236 -2.25 14.91 -17.52
N GLY A 237 -3.49 14.62 -17.91
CA GLY A 237 -4.68 14.98 -17.15
C GLY A 237 -4.79 14.36 -15.76
N LEU A 238 -3.96 13.38 -15.44
CA LEU A 238 -3.88 12.75 -14.10
C LEU A 238 -2.67 13.22 -13.29
N LEU A 239 -1.78 14.04 -13.87
CA LEU A 239 -0.60 14.53 -13.16
C LEU A 239 -0.96 15.51 -12.04
N GLY A 240 -0.25 15.41 -10.94
CA GLY A 240 -0.49 16.20 -9.74
C GLY A 240 -1.79 15.84 -9.01
N GLN A 241 -2.46 14.74 -9.38
CA GLN A 241 -3.74 14.33 -8.81
C GLN A 241 -3.61 13.09 -7.93
N ALA A 242 -4.64 12.89 -7.08
CA ALA A 242 -4.86 11.64 -6.37
C ALA A 242 -5.76 10.71 -7.21
N ILE A 243 -5.51 9.40 -7.11
CA ILE A 243 -6.25 8.33 -7.79
C ILE A 243 -6.57 7.23 -6.78
N ASN A 244 -7.83 6.86 -6.66
CA ASN A 244 -8.22 5.71 -5.84
C ASN A 244 -7.73 4.41 -6.47
N VAL A 245 -7.15 3.53 -5.64
CA VAL A 245 -6.77 2.17 -6.03
C VAL A 245 -7.55 1.19 -5.15
N GLY A 246 -8.67 0.75 -5.67
CA GLY A 246 -9.63 -0.18 -5.09
C GLY A 246 -10.20 -1.10 -6.16
N CYS A 247 -11.07 -2.02 -5.76
CA CYS A 247 -11.78 -2.90 -6.70
C CYS A 247 -13.15 -2.35 -7.09
N GLY A 248 -13.68 -1.34 -6.39
CA GLY A 248 -15.04 -0.84 -6.60
C GLY A 248 -16.11 -1.81 -6.12
N ASP A 249 -15.73 -2.73 -5.26
CA ASP A 249 -16.61 -3.71 -4.60
C ASP A 249 -16.26 -3.80 -3.11
N ARG A 250 -17.17 -4.30 -2.29
CA ARG A 250 -16.98 -4.38 -0.84
C ARG A 250 -17.58 -5.65 -0.25
N ILE A 251 -16.96 -6.15 0.78
CA ILE A 251 -17.41 -7.32 1.53
C ILE A 251 -17.40 -7.00 3.03
N SER A 252 -18.32 -7.60 3.81
CA SER A 252 -18.27 -7.48 5.26
C SER A 252 -17.11 -8.30 5.86
N VAL A 253 -16.59 -7.83 6.99
CA VAL A 253 -15.50 -8.54 7.69
C VAL A 253 -15.92 -9.94 8.12
N LYS A 254 -17.21 -10.12 8.47
CA LYS A 254 -17.80 -11.43 8.78
C LYS A 254 -17.82 -12.36 7.57
N THR A 255 -18.29 -11.88 6.41
CA THR A 255 -18.28 -12.68 5.17
C THR A 255 -16.86 -13.04 4.77
N LEU A 256 -15.90 -12.09 4.84
CA LEU A 256 -14.49 -12.36 4.60
C LEU A 256 -13.95 -13.49 5.48
N ALA A 257 -14.27 -13.49 6.80
CA ALA A 257 -13.86 -14.55 7.71
C ALA A 257 -14.38 -15.92 7.26
N ILE A 258 -15.63 -15.99 6.83
CA ILE A 258 -16.26 -17.21 6.32
C ILE A 258 -15.57 -17.69 5.04
N GLU A 259 -15.27 -16.81 4.10
CA GLU A 259 -14.58 -17.18 2.85
C GLU A 259 -13.16 -17.71 3.12
N ILE A 260 -12.41 -17.10 4.05
CA ILE A 260 -11.09 -17.61 4.46
C ILE A 260 -11.22 -19.01 5.10
N GLN A 261 -12.22 -19.23 5.96
CA GLN A 261 -12.44 -20.55 6.54
C GLN A 261 -12.73 -21.60 5.46
N LYS A 262 -13.57 -21.29 4.49
CA LYS A 262 -13.88 -22.21 3.37
C LYS A 262 -12.62 -22.57 2.56
N LEU A 263 -11.76 -21.61 2.28
CA LEU A 263 -10.52 -21.83 1.53
C LEU A 263 -9.51 -22.72 2.28
N ILE A 264 -9.48 -22.64 3.62
CA ILE A 264 -8.49 -23.38 4.44
C ILE A 264 -9.04 -24.75 4.89
N LEU A 265 -10.30 -24.79 5.31
CA LEU A 265 -10.91 -25.94 5.99
C LEU A 265 -11.93 -26.69 5.13
N GLY A 266 -12.23 -26.19 3.94
CA GLY A 266 -13.30 -26.74 3.07
C GLY A 266 -14.67 -26.59 3.74
N ALA A 267 -15.45 -27.71 3.76
CA ALA A 267 -16.79 -27.72 4.39
C ALA A 267 -16.75 -27.80 5.93
N ASN A 268 -15.58 -28.07 6.51
CA ASN A 268 -15.41 -28.14 7.97
C ASN A 268 -15.21 -26.73 8.51
N VAL A 269 -16.27 -26.14 9.02
CA VAL A 269 -16.19 -24.83 9.69
C VAL A 269 -15.39 -25.02 10.98
N GLY A 270 -14.24 -24.33 11.08
CA GLY A 270 -13.34 -24.39 12.23
C GLY A 270 -13.91 -23.78 13.50
N LYS A 271 -13.06 -23.61 14.52
CA LYS A 271 -13.42 -22.88 15.74
C LYS A 271 -13.90 -21.47 15.38
N GLY A 272 -15.10 -21.20 15.63
CA GLY A 272 -15.91 -20.08 15.25
C GLY A 272 -15.27 -18.68 15.27
N ILE A 273 -16.09 -17.70 15.05
CA ILE A 273 -15.76 -16.27 15.13
C ILE A 273 -16.03 -15.80 16.56
N THR A 274 -15.09 -15.10 17.17
CA THR A 274 -15.28 -14.43 18.47
C THR A 274 -15.43 -12.91 18.22
N TYR A 275 -16.53 -12.38 18.71
CA TYR A 275 -16.83 -10.96 18.61
C TYR A 275 -16.29 -10.21 19.81
N LEU A 276 -15.58 -9.10 19.57
CA LEU A 276 -15.02 -8.20 20.56
C LEU A 276 -15.73 -6.84 20.51
N PRO A 277 -15.63 -6.02 21.57
CA PRO A 277 -16.15 -4.65 21.52
C PRO A 277 -15.62 -3.88 20.30
N PRO A 278 -16.42 -2.98 19.72
CA PRO A 278 -15.98 -2.14 18.60
C PRO A 278 -14.71 -1.37 18.96
N ARG A 279 -13.85 -1.12 17.96
CA ARG A 279 -12.67 -0.25 18.13
C ARG A 279 -13.08 1.20 17.96
N GLU A 280 -12.60 2.04 18.86
CA GLU A 280 -12.75 3.49 18.71
C GLU A 280 -12.02 3.98 17.45
N GLY A 281 -12.71 4.78 16.62
CA GLY A 281 -12.16 5.32 15.38
C GLY A 281 -12.10 4.33 14.21
N ASP A 282 -12.73 3.14 14.32
CA ASP A 282 -12.85 2.23 13.17
C ASP A 282 -13.88 2.77 12.16
N ILE A 283 -13.49 2.85 10.89
CA ILE A 283 -14.35 3.29 9.78
C ILE A 283 -15.40 2.21 9.52
N LYS A 284 -16.69 2.59 9.45
CA LYS A 284 -17.75 1.62 9.25
C LYS A 284 -17.71 1.02 7.85
N ASP A 285 -17.65 1.84 6.80
CA ASP A 285 -17.76 1.40 5.42
C ASP A 285 -16.70 2.03 4.51
N SER A 286 -16.14 1.21 3.60
CA SER A 286 -15.13 1.63 2.64
C SER A 286 -15.44 1.03 1.26
N LEU A 287 -15.61 1.89 0.25
CA LEU A 287 -15.85 1.54 -1.14
C LEU A 287 -15.23 2.62 -2.04
N ALA A 288 -14.38 2.24 -2.98
CA ALA A 288 -13.73 3.14 -3.92
C ALA A 288 -14.63 3.43 -5.15
N ALA A 289 -14.71 4.69 -5.54
CA ALA A 289 -15.02 5.01 -6.93
C ALA A 289 -13.74 4.83 -7.76
N ILE A 290 -13.81 4.08 -8.83
CA ILE A 290 -12.63 3.67 -9.63
C ILE A 290 -12.55 4.33 -11.01
N ALA A 291 -13.30 5.41 -11.24
CA ALA A 291 -13.31 6.07 -12.55
C ALA A 291 -11.93 6.56 -12.99
N ARG A 292 -11.15 7.20 -12.11
CA ARG A 292 -9.78 7.62 -12.40
C ARG A 292 -8.82 6.44 -12.56
N LEU A 293 -9.02 5.36 -11.81
CA LEU A 293 -8.25 4.13 -11.95
C LEU A 293 -8.47 3.50 -13.33
N THR A 294 -9.70 3.52 -13.82
CA THR A 294 -10.03 3.09 -15.19
C THR A 294 -9.37 3.99 -16.24
N GLN A 295 -9.37 5.32 -16.05
CA GLN A 295 -8.65 6.26 -16.92
C GLN A 295 -7.14 6.01 -16.92
N LEU A 296 -6.58 5.59 -15.79
CA LEU A 296 -5.18 5.19 -15.66
C LEU A 296 -4.85 3.91 -16.46
N GLY A 297 -5.87 3.11 -16.81
CA GLY A 297 -5.73 1.88 -17.59
C GLY A 297 -5.94 0.59 -16.82
N VAL A 298 -6.38 0.64 -15.56
CA VAL A 298 -6.80 -0.56 -14.80
C VAL A 298 -8.27 -0.80 -15.09
N THR A 299 -8.56 -1.64 -16.09
CA THR A 299 -9.94 -1.93 -16.54
C THR A 299 -10.47 -3.27 -16.05
N ASP A 300 -9.57 -4.15 -15.61
CA ASP A 300 -9.88 -5.53 -15.21
C ASP A 300 -9.04 -5.88 -13.96
N PRO A 301 -9.42 -5.41 -12.78
CA PRO A 301 -8.72 -5.72 -11.54
C PRO A 301 -8.92 -7.19 -11.15
N VAL A 302 -7.88 -7.81 -10.61
CA VAL A 302 -7.97 -9.14 -9.99
C VAL A 302 -9.03 -9.09 -8.88
N SER A 303 -9.98 -10.01 -8.94
CA SER A 303 -11.10 -10.05 -7.97
C SER A 303 -10.61 -10.42 -6.56
N LEU A 304 -11.43 -10.08 -5.56
CA LEU A 304 -11.17 -10.50 -4.18
C LEU A 304 -11.02 -12.02 -4.06
N GLU A 305 -11.88 -12.78 -4.71
CA GLU A 305 -11.88 -14.25 -4.67
C GLU A 305 -10.54 -14.84 -5.15
N VAL A 306 -10.06 -14.41 -6.31
CA VAL A 306 -8.79 -14.87 -6.88
C VAL A 306 -7.62 -14.46 -5.99
N GLY A 307 -7.53 -13.19 -5.61
CA GLY A 307 -6.44 -12.70 -4.76
C GLY A 307 -6.44 -13.33 -3.37
N LEU A 308 -7.63 -13.65 -2.82
CA LEU A 308 -7.74 -14.32 -1.53
C LEU A 308 -7.25 -15.76 -1.60
N ALA A 309 -7.61 -16.50 -2.66
CA ALA A 309 -7.13 -17.86 -2.88
C ALA A 309 -5.60 -17.91 -2.99
N GLU A 310 -4.99 -17.01 -3.77
CA GLU A 310 -3.52 -16.91 -3.89
C GLU A 310 -2.86 -16.55 -2.55
N THR A 311 -3.46 -15.60 -1.81
CA THR A 311 -2.96 -15.17 -0.50
C THR A 311 -2.97 -16.31 0.50
N VAL A 312 -4.10 -17.04 0.61
CA VAL A 312 -4.25 -18.20 1.50
C VAL A 312 -3.25 -19.29 1.11
N ALA A 313 -3.13 -19.63 -0.18
CA ALA A 313 -2.18 -20.64 -0.66
C ALA A 313 -0.75 -20.30 -0.27
N TRP A 314 -0.35 -19.02 -0.39
CA TRP A 314 0.97 -18.56 0.03
C TRP A 314 1.21 -18.74 1.54
N TYR A 315 0.27 -18.30 2.39
CA TYR A 315 0.41 -18.47 3.84
C TYR A 315 0.42 -19.93 4.29
N MET A 316 -0.29 -20.81 3.57
CA MET A 316 -0.31 -22.25 3.86
C MET A 316 0.99 -22.96 3.43
N SER A 317 1.78 -22.36 2.55
CA SER A 317 3.09 -22.88 2.13
C SER A 317 4.27 -22.43 3.00
N GLN A 318 4.05 -21.51 3.94
CA GLN A 318 5.06 -21.04 4.92
C GLN A 318 5.00 -21.91 6.20
#